data_64a7a8c34fcc4af5749054f22d03bad7
#
_entry.id   64a7a8c34fcc4af5749054f22d03bad7
#
_cell.length_a   1.000
_cell.length_b   1.000
_cell.length_c   1.000
_cell.angle_alpha   90.00
_cell.angle_beta   90.00
_cell.angle_gamma   90.00
#
_symmetry.space_group_name_H-M   'P 1'
#
loop_
_entity.id
_entity.type
_entity.pdbx_description
1 polymer ?
#
loop_
_entity_poly.entity_id
_entity_poly.type
_entity_poly.pdbx_seq_one_letter_code
_entity_poly.pdbx_strand_id
1 'polypeptide(L)'
;ISGGGILKYAPNKANAIKLLEFLLTKEAQEHIVNNTFEYPMIDGVEPHKLVVQMGLGFKQDLKTKVSSYGKKQADALEVMLAASWK
;
A
#
# COMPACT_ATOMS: atom_id res chain seq x y z
N ILE A 1 -4.46 1.84 -1.05
CA ILE A 1 -3.42 1.77 -0.01
C ILE A 1 -3.17 0.31 0.32
N SER A 2 -1.94 -0.13 0.13
CA SER A 2 -1.50 -1.45 0.57
C SER A 2 -1.08 -1.42 2.04
N GLY A 3 -1.17 -2.54 2.71
CA GLY A 3 -0.80 -2.62 4.11
C GLY A 3 -0.61 -4.06 4.57
N GLY A 4 0.01 -4.22 5.74
CA GLY A 4 0.20 -5.51 6.38
C GLY A 4 -0.09 -5.44 7.87
N GLY A 5 -0.40 -6.57 8.45
CA GLY A 5 -0.68 -6.63 9.89
C GLY A 5 -0.60 -8.06 10.41
N ILE A 6 -0.50 -8.17 11.72
CA ILE A 6 -0.45 -9.45 12.43
C ILE A 6 -1.83 -9.71 13.05
N LEU A 7 -2.41 -10.87 12.73
CA LEU A 7 -3.69 -11.25 13.31
C LEU A 7 -3.56 -11.45 14.84
N LYS A 8 -4.61 -11.05 15.55
CA LYS A 8 -4.66 -11.13 17.04
C LYS A 8 -4.29 -12.53 17.57
N TYR A 9 -4.74 -13.57 16.90
CA TYR A 9 -4.54 -14.96 17.30
C TYR A 9 -3.54 -15.71 16.39
N ALA A 10 -2.63 -14.99 15.72
CA ALA A 10 -1.60 -15.62 14.92
C ALA A 10 -0.74 -16.56 15.78
N PRO A 11 -0.53 -17.83 15.38
CA PRO A 11 0.22 -18.79 16.17
C PRO A 11 1.73 -18.49 16.20
N ASN A 12 2.26 -17.82 15.19
CA ASN A 12 3.69 -17.56 15.00
C ASN A 12 3.98 -16.04 14.91
N LYS A 13 3.55 -15.27 15.92
CA LYS A 13 3.70 -13.80 15.92
C LYS A 13 5.14 -13.32 15.74
N ALA A 14 6.10 -13.99 16.39
CA ALA A 14 7.50 -13.62 16.28
C ALA A 14 8.03 -13.72 14.83
N ASN A 15 7.66 -14.78 14.11
CA ASN A 15 8.01 -14.93 12.70
C ASN A 15 7.24 -13.95 11.80
N ALA A 16 5.98 -13.65 12.14
CA ALA A 16 5.20 -12.64 11.43
C ALA A 16 5.84 -11.24 11.54
N ILE A 17 6.36 -10.88 12.71
CA ILE A 17 7.11 -9.62 12.91
C ILE A 17 8.36 -9.62 12.03
N LYS A 18 9.14 -10.70 12.01
CA LYS A 18 10.33 -10.80 11.16
C LYS A 18 10.00 -10.65 9.68
N LEU A 19 8.87 -11.21 9.24
CA LEU A 19 8.40 -11.04 7.86
C LEU A 19 8.07 -9.57 7.56
N LEU A 20 7.35 -8.88 8.44
CA LEU A 20 7.03 -7.46 8.25
C LEU A 20 8.31 -6.60 8.24
N GLU A 21 9.26 -6.89 9.12
CA GLU A 21 10.57 -6.23 9.13
C GLU A 21 11.35 -6.48 7.83
N PHE A 22 11.34 -7.72 7.33
CA PHE A 22 11.95 -8.07 6.04
C PHE A 22 11.33 -7.27 4.89
N LEU A 23 10.00 -7.10 4.86
CA LEU A 23 9.33 -6.31 3.82
C LEU A 23 9.76 -4.84 3.79
N LEU A 24 10.32 -4.33 4.88
CA LEU A 24 10.90 -2.98 4.97
C LEU A 24 12.40 -2.93 4.65
N THR A 25 13.02 -4.05 4.28
CA THR A 25 14.41 -4.05 3.80
C THR A 25 14.50 -3.45 2.40
N LYS A 26 15.69 -2.95 2.05
CA LYS A 26 15.95 -2.39 0.72
C LYS A 26 15.64 -3.42 -0.38
N GLU A 27 16.11 -4.67 -0.22
CA GLU A 27 15.87 -5.76 -1.17
C GLU A 27 14.39 -6.00 -1.43
N ALA A 28 13.59 -6.14 -0.37
CA ALA A 28 12.15 -6.37 -0.49
C ALA A 28 11.43 -5.16 -1.11
N GLN A 29 11.80 -3.95 -0.72
CA GLN A 29 11.19 -2.73 -1.24
C GLN A 29 11.55 -2.50 -2.72
N GLU A 30 12.76 -2.77 -3.15
CA GLU A 30 13.15 -2.73 -4.58
C GLU A 30 12.33 -3.74 -5.39
N HIS A 31 12.12 -4.94 -4.87
CA HIS A 31 11.28 -5.95 -5.51
C HIS A 31 9.81 -5.50 -5.64
N ILE A 32 9.22 -5.00 -4.56
CA ILE A 32 7.84 -4.50 -4.55
C ILE A 32 7.68 -3.35 -5.56
N VAL A 33 8.51 -2.33 -5.46
CA VAL A 33 8.46 -1.15 -6.33
C VAL A 33 8.53 -1.52 -7.81
N ASN A 34 9.43 -2.43 -8.18
CA ASN A 34 9.64 -2.81 -9.58
C ASN A 34 8.56 -3.74 -10.15
N ASN A 35 7.82 -4.45 -9.31
CA ASN A 35 6.81 -5.42 -9.75
C ASN A 35 5.37 -4.97 -9.52
N THR A 36 5.12 -4.05 -8.58
CA THR A 36 3.76 -3.58 -8.25
C THR A 36 3.51 -2.11 -8.58
N PHE A 37 4.54 -1.37 -8.97
CA PHE A 37 4.47 0.08 -9.24
C PHE A 37 4.00 0.90 -8.04
N GLU A 38 4.23 0.41 -6.83
CA GLU A 38 3.94 1.13 -5.59
C GLU A 38 5.10 2.07 -5.23
N TYR A 39 4.79 3.08 -4.42
CA TYR A 39 5.83 3.95 -3.85
C TYR A 39 6.63 3.20 -2.78
N PRO A 40 7.96 3.39 -2.70
CA PRO A 40 8.75 2.77 -1.64
C PRO A 40 8.35 3.33 -0.27
N MET A 41 8.42 2.48 0.74
CA MET A 41 8.11 2.82 2.13
C MET A 41 9.33 3.22 2.95
N ILE A 42 10.52 3.13 2.38
CA ILE A 42 11.79 3.47 3.03
C ILE A 42 12.61 4.41 2.14
N ASP A 43 13.50 5.17 2.77
CA ASP A 43 14.47 5.99 2.06
C ASP A 43 15.53 5.12 1.34
N GLY A 44 16.10 5.64 0.26
CA GLY A 44 17.17 4.96 -0.48
C GLY A 44 16.71 3.88 -1.47
N VAL A 45 15.40 3.77 -1.68
CA VAL A 45 14.81 2.98 -2.77
C VAL A 45 14.15 3.93 -3.77
N GLU A 46 14.57 3.87 -5.02
CA GLU A 46 14.00 4.70 -6.09
C GLU A 46 12.64 4.16 -6.54
N PRO A 47 11.63 5.02 -6.75
CA PRO A 47 10.38 4.62 -7.36
C PRO A 47 10.58 4.07 -8.77
N HIS A 48 9.69 3.19 -9.23
CA HIS A 48 9.71 2.74 -10.61
C HIS A 48 9.60 3.91 -11.59
N LYS A 49 10.33 3.86 -12.71
CA LYS A 49 10.39 4.96 -13.70
C LYS A 49 9.01 5.44 -14.19
N LEU A 50 8.04 4.56 -14.33
CA LEU A 50 6.66 4.92 -14.70
C LEU A 50 5.97 5.73 -13.60
N VAL A 51 6.22 5.39 -12.34
CA VAL A 51 5.69 6.15 -11.19
C VAL A 51 6.32 7.54 -11.13
N VAL A 52 7.62 7.66 -11.42
CA VAL A 52 8.31 8.96 -11.54
C VAL A 52 7.70 9.82 -12.65
N GLN A 53 7.38 9.22 -13.80
CA GLN A 53 6.72 9.91 -14.91
C GLN A 53 5.30 10.40 -14.57
N MET A 54 4.58 9.66 -13.72
CA MET A 54 3.26 10.08 -13.22
C MET A 54 3.34 11.26 -12.23
N GLY A 55 4.49 11.51 -11.66
CA GLY A 55 4.78 12.60 -10.72
C GLY A 55 4.88 12.11 -9.27
N LEU A 56 5.86 12.68 -8.55
CA LEU A 56 6.12 12.36 -7.14
C LEU A 56 5.64 13.46 -6.17
N GLY A 57 5.30 14.63 -6.71
CA GLY A 57 4.92 15.81 -5.92
C GLY A 57 3.45 15.87 -5.51
N PHE A 58 2.81 14.74 -5.24
CA PHE A 58 1.42 14.72 -4.82
C PHE A 58 1.26 15.05 -3.32
N LYS A 59 0.11 15.61 -3.00
CA LYS A 59 -0.27 15.95 -1.62
C LYS A 59 -0.93 14.75 -0.95
N GLN A 60 -0.35 14.28 0.14
CA GLN A 60 -0.94 13.19 0.91
C GLN A 60 -2.11 13.69 1.77
N ASP A 61 -3.21 12.93 1.79
CA ASP A 61 -4.29 13.13 2.74
C ASP A 61 -3.98 12.39 4.06
N LEU A 62 -3.43 13.12 5.01
CA LEU A 62 -3.12 12.60 6.35
C LEU A 62 -4.28 12.77 7.35
N LYS A 63 -5.41 13.35 6.93
CA LYS A 63 -6.56 13.63 7.80
C LYS A 63 -7.63 12.54 7.73
N THR A 64 -7.84 11.96 6.56
CA THR A 64 -8.84 10.91 6.37
C THR A 64 -8.38 9.60 7.03
N LYS A 65 -9.18 9.11 7.97
CA LYS A 65 -8.90 7.83 8.63
C LYS A 65 -9.15 6.68 7.66
N VAL A 66 -8.18 5.79 7.48
CA VAL A 66 -8.28 4.59 6.62
C VAL A 66 -9.50 3.73 6.99
N SER A 67 -9.86 3.65 8.28
CA SER A 67 -11.07 2.95 8.74
C SER A 67 -12.37 3.46 8.12
N SER A 68 -12.40 4.70 7.60
CA SER A 68 -13.59 5.24 6.91
C SER A 68 -13.80 4.61 5.53
N TYR A 69 -12.77 4.04 4.92
CA TYR A 69 -12.86 3.41 3.59
C TYR A 69 -13.79 2.21 3.59
N GLY A 70 -13.71 1.36 4.62
CA GLY A 70 -14.63 0.23 4.76
C GLY A 70 -16.10 0.65 4.86
N LYS A 71 -16.39 1.75 5.53
CA LYS A 71 -17.76 2.27 5.66
C LYS A 71 -18.33 2.81 4.35
N LYS A 72 -17.46 3.25 3.43
CA LYS A 72 -17.84 3.81 2.14
C LYS A 72 -17.65 2.85 0.96
N GLN A 73 -17.32 1.61 1.23
CA GLN A 73 -17.03 0.63 0.18
C GLN A 73 -18.25 0.37 -0.72
N ALA A 74 -19.44 0.22 -0.13
CA ALA A 74 -20.67 -0.02 -0.91
C ALA A 74 -20.97 1.16 -1.83
N ASP A 75 -20.96 2.37 -1.30
CA ASP A 75 -21.20 3.60 -2.08
C ASP A 75 -20.16 3.76 -3.20
N ALA A 76 -18.89 3.43 -2.93
CA ALA A 76 -17.83 3.50 -3.93
C ALA A 76 -18.06 2.49 -5.08
N LEU A 77 -18.50 1.28 -4.76
CA LEU A 77 -18.83 0.27 -5.78
C LEU A 77 -20.01 0.72 -6.67
N GLU A 78 -21.04 1.34 -6.08
CA GLU A 78 -22.15 1.89 -6.86
C GLU A 78 -21.69 2.97 -7.83
N VAL A 79 -20.82 3.89 -7.37
CA VAL A 79 -20.23 4.93 -8.23
C VAL A 79 -19.39 4.32 -9.35
N MET A 80 -18.57 3.31 -9.05
CA MET A 80 -17.76 2.61 -10.05
C MET A 80 -18.63 1.92 -11.11
N LEU A 81 -19.70 1.23 -10.69
CA LEU A 81 -20.64 0.59 -11.60
C LEU A 81 -21.37 1.62 -12.48
N ALA A 82 -21.84 2.72 -11.91
CA ALA A 82 -22.49 3.80 -12.64
C ALA A 82 -21.56 4.45 -13.69
N ALA A 83 -20.27 4.54 -13.37
CA ALA A 83 -19.23 5.05 -14.27
C ALA A 83 -18.72 3.99 -15.28
N SER A 84 -19.28 2.79 -15.30
CA SER A 84 -18.79 1.66 -16.11
C SER A 84 -17.28 1.37 -15.91
N TRP A 85 -16.79 1.58 -14.70
CA TRP A 85 -15.41 1.28 -14.33
C TRP A 85 -15.18 -0.23 -14.38
N LYS A 86 -14.19 -0.68 -15.19
CA LYS A 86 -13.85 -2.10 -15.37
C LYS A 86 -12.44 -2.37 -14.86
#